data_881b86fa394a8d4d61584b4b1912acbd
#
_entry.id   881b86fa394a8d4d61584b4b1912acbd
#
_cell.length_a   1.000
_cell.length_b   1.000
_cell.length_c   1.000
_cell.angle_alpha   90.00
_cell.angle_beta   90.00
_cell.angle_gamma   90.00
#
_symmetry.space_group_name_H-M   'P 1'
#
loop_
_entity.id
_entity.type
_entity.pdbx_description
1 polymer ?
#
loop_
_entity_poly.entity_id
_entity_poly.type
_entity_poly.pdbx_seq_one_letter_code
_entity_poly.pdbx_strand_id
1 'polypeptide(L)'
;CFSWNSGIFLFKPEVLINEFNKFAPSTLDICNKVLEESCIDLDFQRFNKDLFSGLDNTSIDVAIMEKTKLGTVVSLNTGWRDLGSWNEVWESFDKDENGNAKIGNIVLKDCSNILHQHLYRLRNLSHLVNSFR
;
A
#
# COMPACT_ATOMS: atom_id res chain seq x y z
N CYS A 1 11.55 -20.82 14.84
CA CYS A 1 10.32 -20.62 14.05
C CYS A 1 10.40 -19.21 13.45
N PHE A 2 10.17 -19.06 12.17
CA PHE A 2 10.16 -17.77 11.49
C PHE A 2 8.71 -17.44 11.12
N SER A 3 8.37 -16.16 11.18
CA SER A 3 7.07 -15.65 10.74
C SER A 3 7.29 -14.60 9.66
N TRP A 4 6.35 -14.51 8.73
CA TRP A 4 6.37 -13.46 7.71
C TRP A 4 5.97 -12.12 8.33
N ASN A 5 6.76 -11.07 8.10
CA ASN A 5 6.42 -9.71 8.54
C ASN A 5 5.38 -9.11 7.58
N SER A 6 4.25 -8.69 8.11
CA SER A 6 3.19 -8.05 7.33
C SER A 6 3.46 -6.57 7.01
N GLY A 7 4.48 -5.97 7.61
CA GLY A 7 4.74 -4.53 7.52
C GLY A 7 3.71 -3.67 8.27
N ILE A 8 2.88 -4.26 9.11
CA ILE A 8 1.89 -3.54 9.93
C ILE A 8 2.46 -3.36 11.33
N PHE A 9 2.60 -2.11 11.75
CA PHE A 9 3.15 -1.74 13.05
C PHE A 9 2.13 -0.95 13.87
N LEU A 10 2.06 -1.24 15.17
CA LEU A 10 1.30 -0.49 16.15
C LEU A 10 2.24 -0.03 17.27
N PHE A 11 2.29 1.26 17.52
CA PHE A 11 3.17 1.83 18.53
C PHE A 11 2.58 3.09 19.18
N LYS A 12 3.09 3.43 20.35
CA LYS A 12 2.87 4.76 20.94
C LYS A 12 3.84 5.74 20.28
N PRO A 13 3.40 6.93 19.82
CA PRO A 13 4.25 7.88 19.11
C PRO A 13 5.52 8.24 19.88
N GLU A 14 5.42 8.45 21.19
CA GLU A 14 6.56 8.83 22.04
C GLU A 14 7.62 7.74 22.07
N VAL A 15 7.20 6.46 22.10
CA VAL A 15 8.13 5.31 22.10
C VAL A 15 8.88 5.25 20.78
N LEU A 16 8.16 5.42 19.66
CA LEU A 16 8.78 5.40 18.33
C LEU A 16 9.77 6.54 18.16
N ILE A 17 9.41 7.77 18.57
CA ILE A 17 10.30 8.94 18.51
C ILE A 17 11.57 8.69 19.34
N ASN A 18 11.45 8.10 20.54
CA ASN A 18 12.61 7.76 21.37
C ASN A 18 13.51 6.72 20.71
N GLU A 19 12.94 5.72 20.03
CA GLU A 19 13.73 4.73 19.30
C GLU A 19 14.40 5.35 18.05
N PHE A 20 13.75 6.29 17.35
CA PHE A 20 14.39 7.07 16.29
C PHE A 20 15.56 7.91 16.81
N ASN A 21 15.39 8.61 17.94
CA ASN A 21 16.47 9.36 18.58
C ASN A 21 17.68 8.47 18.88
N LYS A 22 17.43 7.22 19.24
CA LYS A 22 18.48 6.28 19.63
C LYS A 22 19.20 5.62 18.45
N PHE A 23 18.45 5.24 17.40
CA PHE A 23 18.96 4.38 16.33
C PHE A 23 19.10 5.09 14.98
N ALA A 24 18.38 6.20 14.77
CA ALA A 24 18.40 6.98 13.54
C ALA A 24 18.16 8.49 13.81
N PRO A 25 19.00 9.13 14.65
CA PRO A 25 18.80 10.53 15.04
C PRO A 25 18.83 11.49 13.85
N SER A 26 19.69 11.26 12.86
CA SER A 26 19.75 12.08 11.64
C SER A 26 18.44 12.10 10.87
N THR A 27 17.77 10.96 10.77
CA THR A 27 16.45 10.85 10.13
C THR A 27 15.41 11.69 10.86
N LEU A 28 15.39 11.62 12.19
CA LEU A 28 14.47 12.40 13.01
C LEU A 28 14.73 13.91 12.90
N ASP A 29 15.98 14.33 12.89
CA ASP A 29 16.38 15.73 12.74
C ASP A 29 15.90 16.30 11.38
N ILE A 30 16.09 15.54 10.31
CA ILE A 30 15.61 15.94 8.96
C ILE A 30 14.09 15.99 8.94
N CYS A 31 13.39 14.99 9.50
CA CYS A 31 11.93 14.99 9.58
C CYS A 31 11.39 16.21 10.34
N ASN A 32 12.01 16.60 11.45
CA ASN A 32 11.64 17.79 12.21
C ASN A 32 11.80 19.07 11.36
N LYS A 33 12.93 19.24 10.68
CA LYS A 33 13.16 20.37 9.76
C LYS A 33 12.15 20.42 8.62
N VAL A 34 11.85 19.27 8.02
CA VAL A 34 10.83 19.14 6.95
C VAL A 34 9.46 19.58 7.45
N LEU A 35 9.10 19.25 8.70
CA LEU A 35 7.84 19.66 9.31
C LEU A 35 7.83 21.16 9.64
N GLU A 36 8.92 21.70 10.19
CA GLU A 36 9.05 23.13 10.52
C GLU A 36 8.96 24.02 9.27
N GLU A 37 9.54 23.59 8.16
CA GLU A 37 9.49 24.30 6.87
C GLU A 37 8.27 23.95 6.02
N SER A 38 7.36 23.14 6.53
CA SER A 38 6.14 22.78 5.79
C SER A 38 5.18 23.96 5.70
N CYS A 39 4.42 24.03 4.60
CA CYS A 39 3.37 25.02 4.43
C CYS A 39 2.00 24.35 4.19
N ILE A 40 0.95 25.04 4.62
CA ILE A 40 -0.43 24.60 4.33
C ILE A 40 -0.85 25.20 2.98
N ASP A 41 -1.27 24.34 2.09
CA ASP A 41 -1.80 24.67 0.76
C ASP A 41 -3.19 24.01 0.63
N LEU A 42 -4.24 24.80 0.83
CA LEU A 42 -5.62 24.32 0.95
C LEU A 42 -5.76 23.26 2.06
N ASP A 43 -6.13 22.04 1.68
CA ASP A 43 -6.28 20.89 2.60
C ASP A 43 -5.00 20.04 2.71
N PHE A 44 -3.89 20.48 2.08
CA PHE A 44 -2.64 19.72 2.02
C PHE A 44 -1.54 20.40 2.82
N GLN A 45 -0.75 19.59 3.54
CA GLN A 45 0.53 20.02 4.09
C GLN A 45 1.63 19.71 3.07
N ARG A 46 2.30 20.73 2.55
CA ARG A 46 3.38 20.61 1.56
C ARG A 46 4.73 20.62 2.26
N PHE A 47 5.55 19.64 1.92
CA PHE A 47 6.91 19.51 2.44
C PHE A 47 7.94 20.05 1.44
N ASN A 48 9.04 20.59 1.97
CA ASN A 48 10.20 20.96 1.17
C ASN A 48 10.84 19.71 0.57
N LYS A 49 10.80 19.62 -0.78
CA LYS A 49 11.29 18.45 -1.52
C LYS A 49 12.79 18.24 -1.36
N ASP A 50 13.57 19.31 -1.32
CA ASP A 50 15.03 19.22 -1.25
C ASP A 50 15.47 18.70 0.11
N LEU A 51 14.85 19.16 1.19
CA LEU A 51 15.08 18.64 2.54
C LEU A 51 14.66 17.17 2.65
N PHE A 52 13.49 16.83 2.11
CA PHE A 52 12.99 15.45 2.13
C PHE A 52 13.91 14.51 1.35
N SER A 53 14.52 14.98 0.25
CA SER A 53 15.46 14.21 -0.55
C SER A 53 16.79 13.91 0.17
N GLY A 54 17.08 14.62 1.26
CA GLY A 54 18.24 14.39 2.11
C GLY A 54 18.08 13.21 3.07
N LEU A 55 16.90 12.58 3.13
CA LEU A 55 16.68 11.37 3.93
C LEU A 55 17.36 10.16 3.29
N ASP A 56 18.00 9.35 4.13
CA ASP A 56 18.45 8.03 3.72
C ASP A 56 17.27 7.14 3.33
N ASN A 57 17.38 6.45 2.20
CA ASN A 57 16.36 5.50 1.76
C ASN A 57 16.46 4.19 2.55
N THR A 58 16.05 4.23 3.82
CA THR A 58 16.10 3.12 4.75
C THR A 58 14.71 2.83 5.29
N SER A 59 14.27 1.57 5.24
CA SER A 59 12.98 1.17 5.80
C SER A 59 12.99 1.25 7.33
N ILE A 60 11.81 1.40 7.94
CA ILE A 60 11.64 1.37 9.38
C ILE A 60 12.11 0.04 9.99
N ASP A 61 12.02 -1.05 9.23
CA ASP A 61 12.50 -2.36 9.65
C ASP A 61 14.00 -2.31 9.96
N VAL A 62 14.79 -1.85 9.01
CA VAL A 62 16.25 -1.74 9.15
C VAL A 62 16.65 -0.60 10.09
N ALA A 63 15.96 0.53 10.04
CA ALA A 63 16.29 1.67 10.88
C ALA A 63 16.02 1.41 12.36
N ILE A 64 14.91 0.77 12.69
CA ILE A 64 14.39 0.62 14.05
C ILE A 64 14.14 -0.83 14.44
N MET A 65 13.33 -1.58 13.66
CA MET A 65 12.78 -2.86 14.13
C MET A 65 13.85 -3.94 14.33
N GLU A 66 14.89 -3.96 13.53
CA GLU A 66 16.02 -4.89 13.70
C GLU A 66 16.92 -4.56 14.92
N LYS A 67 16.82 -3.33 15.44
CA LYS A 67 17.69 -2.82 16.52
C LYS A 67 17.00 -2.72 17.86
N THR A 68 15.68 -2.47 17.86
CA THR A 68 14.91 -2.28 19.09
C THR A 68 14.74 -3.59 19.86
N LYS A 69 14.71 -3.47 21.18
CA LYS A 69 14.36 -4.57 22.09
C LYS A 69 12.93 -4.46 22.59
N LEU A 70 12.17 -3.47 22.14
CA LEU A 70 10.80 -3.19 22.57
C LEU A 70 9.77 -3.85 21.67
N GLY A 71 10.21 -4.41 20.53
CA GLY A 71 9.33 -5.06 19.56
C GLY A 71 8.68 -6.34 20.10
N THR A 72 7.39 -6.48 19.86
CA THR A 72 6.63 -7.70 20.14
C THR A 72 5.92 -8.15 18.87
N VAL A 73 5.99 -9.44 18.56
CA VAL A 73 5.29 -10.02 17.40
C VAL A 73 3.95 -10.58 17.85
N VAL A 74 2.90 -10.17 17.16
CA VAL A 74 1.55 -10.71 17.31
C VAL A 74 1.22 -11.55 16.09
N SER A 75 0.91 -12.83 16.29
CA SER A 75 0.50 -13.71 15.20
C SER A 75 -0.87 -13.30 14.65
N LEU A 76 -0.97 -13.15 13.35
CA LEU A 76 -2.17 -12.77 12.63
C LEU A 76 -2.54 -13.87 11.63
N ASN A 77 -3.73 -14.43 11.74
CA ASN A 77 -4.25 -15.45 10.81
C ASN A 77 -5.57 -14.97 10.21
N THR A 78 -5.51 -13.97 9.34
CA THR A 78 -6.70 -13.31 8.74
C THR A 78 -6.70 -13.35 7.22
N GLY A 79 -5.85 -14.20 6.60
CA GLY A 79 -5.72 -14.21 5.14
C GLY A 79 -5.17 -12.89 4.56
N TRP A 80 -4.41 -12.13 5.37
CA TRP A 80 -3.78 -10.89 4.92
C TRP A 80 -2.87 -11.14 3.71
N ARG A 81 -2.95 -10.27 2.73
CA ARG A 81 -2.09 -10.27 1.53
C ARG A 81 -1.62 -8.87 1.24
N ASP A 82 -0.35 -8.74 0.86
CA ASP A 82 0.17 -7.50 0.29
C ASP A 82 -0.18 -7.45 -1.20
N LEU A 83 -1.04 -6.50 -1.59
CA LEU A 83 -1.47 -6.34 -2.99
C LEU A 83 -0.49 -5.43 -3.75
N GLY A 84 0.81 -5.72 -3.67
CA GLY A 84 1.88 -4.96 -4.30
C GLY A 84 2.00 -5.14 -5.80
N SER A 85 1.37 -6.16 -6.38
CA SER A 85 1.42 -6.47 -7.81
C SER A 85 0.04 -6.83 -8.37
N TRP A 86 -0.16 -6.66 -9.69
CA TRP A 86 -1.37 -7.09 -10.37
C TRP A 86 -1.61 -8.60 -10.29
N ASN A 87 -0.55 -9.38 -10.19
CA ASN A 87 -0.66 -10.82 -10.00
C ASN A 87 -1.26 -11.16 -8.63
N GLU A 88 -0.82 -10.47 -7.57
CA GLU A 88 -1.39 -10.65 -6.22
C GLU A 88 -2.84 -10.19 -6.15
N VAL A 89 -3.18 -9.11 -6.86
CA VAL A 89 -4.57 -8.67 -7.02
C VAL A 89 -5.39 -9.76 -7.70
N TRP A 90 -4.92 -10.31 -8.83
CA TRP A 90 -5.59 -11.42 -9.53
C TRP A 90 -5.74 -12.66 -8.64
N GLU A 91 -4.68 -13.02 -7.89
CA GLU A 91 -4.71 -14.14 -6.93
C GLU A 91 -5.72 -13.95 -5.80
N SER A 92 -6.06 -12.72 -5.44
CA SER A 92 -7.00 -12.41 -4.36
C SER A 92 -8.48 -12.57 -4.73
N PHE A 93 -8.82 -12.66 -6.02
CA PHE A 93 -10.19 -12.82 -6.49
C PHE A 93 -10.55 -14.29 -6.75
N ASP A 94 -11.83 -14.60 -6.63
CA ASP A 94 -12.40 -15.85 -7.08
C ASP A 94 -12.25 -15.97 -8.60
N LYS A 95 -11.90 -17.18 -9.06
CA LYS A 95 -11.63 -17.47 -10.47
C LYS A 95 -12.66 -18.43 -11.04
N ASP A 96 -13.00 -18.24 -12.32
CA ASP A 96 -13.79 -19.22 -13.06
C ASP A 96 -12.93 -20.47 -13.44
N GLU A 97 -13.56 -21.45 -14.09
CA GLU A 97 -12.92 -22.71 -14.50
C GLU A 97 -11.70 -22.52 -15.42
N ASN A 98 -11.61 -21.36 -16.09
CA ASN A 98 -10.50 -20.98 -16.97
C ASN A 98 -9.46 -20.09 -16.28
N GLY A 99 -9.57 -19.90 -14.95
CA GLY A 99 -8.67 -19.06 -14.19
C GLY A 99 -8.90 -17.56 -14.35
N ASN A 100 -10.06 -17.12 -14.86
CA ASN A 100 -10.35 -15.71 -15.04
C ASN A 100 -11.03 -15.12 -13.81
N ALA A 101 -10.54 -13.97 -13.35
CA ALA A 101 -11.17 -13.13 -12.34
C ALA A 101 -11.95 -12.00 -13.02
N LYS A 102 -13.26 -11.84 -12.70
CA LYS A 102 -14.16 -10.86 -13.31
C LYS A 102 -14.75 -9.93 -12.25
N ILE A 103 -14.66 -8.64 -12.48
CA ILE A 103 -15.28 -7.64 -11.64
C ILE A 103 -16.24 -6.81 -12.51
N GLY A 104 -17.53 -7.01 -12.29
CA GLY A 104 -18.59 -6.35 -13.05
C GLY A 104 -19.27 -7.27 -14.08
N ASN A 105 -20.10 -6.68 -14.95
CA ASN A 105 -20.86 -7.41 -15.97
C ASN A 105 -20.01 -7.55 -17.24
N ILE A 106 -19.31 -8.68 -17.36
CA ILE A 106 -18.32 -8.94 -18.40
C ILE A 106 -18.59 -10.28 -19.05
N VAL A 107 -18.58 -10.31 -20.38
CA VAL A 107 -18.58 -11.53 -21.18
C VAL A 107 -17.17 -11.79 -21.67
N LEU A 108 -16.61 -12.96 -21.30
CA LEU A 108 -15.32 -13.42 -21.75
C LEU A 108 -15.52 -14.49 -22.84
N LYS A 109 -14.71 -14.43 -23.89
CA LYS A 109 -14.68 -15.42 -24.95
C LYS A 109 -13.22 -15.75 -25.25
N ASP A 110 -12.89 -17.05 -25.25
CA ASP A 110 -11.55 -17.57 -25.58
C ASP A 110 -10.42 -16.92 -24.73
N CYS A 111 -10.70 -16.71 -23.42
CA CYS A 111 -9.79 -16.09 -22.47
C CYS A 111 -9.45 -17.05 -21.32
N SER A 112 -8.21 -17.00 -20.83
CA SER A 112 -7.77 -17.75 -19.66
C SER A 112 -6.74 -16.96 -18.85
N ASN A 113 -6.76 -17.15 -17.52
CA ASN A 113 -5.83 -16.57 -16.57
C ASN A 113 -5.74 -15.04 -16.65
N ILE A 114 -6.86 -14.35 -16.79
CA ILE A 114 -6.92 -12.90 -16.83
C ILE A 114 -7.65 -12.31 -15.63
N LEU A 115 -7.29 -11.07 -15.29
CA LEU A 115 -8.09 -10.19 -14.44
C LEU A 115 -8.75 -9.14 -15.33
N HIS A 116 -10.08 -9.10 -15.35
CA HIS A 116 -10.83 -8.07 -16.05
C HIS A 116 -11.73 -7.31 -15.08
N GLN A 117 -11.54 -6.00 -15.00
CA GLN A 117 -12.36 -5.11 -14.19
C GLN A 117 -13.04 -4.08 -15.09
N HIS A 118 -14.37 -4.03 -15.01
CA HIS A 118 -15.17 -3.00 -15.68
C HIS A 118 -15.34 -1.80 -14.75
N LEU A 119 -14.62 -0.73 -15.03
CA LEU A 119 -14.57 0.48 -14.18
C LEU A 119 -15.79 1.41 -14.36
N TYR A 120 -16.59 1.23 -15.41
CA TYR A 120 -17.73 2.09 -15.70
C TYR A 120 -19.04 1.32 -15.60
N ARG A 121 -19.94 1.82 -14.77
CA ARG A 121 -21.33 1.41 -14.80
C ARG A 121 -21.94 2.00 -16.08
N LEU A 122 -22.02 1.22 -17.16
CA LEU A 122 -22.81 1.61 -18.33
C LEU A 122 -24.27 1.76 -17.89
N ARG A 123 -24.66 2.99 -17.54
CA ARG A 123 -26.07 3.37 -17.53
C ARG A 123 -26.48 3.44 -19.00
N ASN A 124 -27.35 2.52 -19.45
CA ASN A 124 -27.95 2.42 -20.77
C ASN A 124 -27.10 1.74 -21.87
N LEU A 125 -27.02 0.41 -21.80
CA LEU A 125 -26.69 -0.45 -22.95
C LEU A 125 -27.74 -0.44 -24.08
N SER A 126 -28.92 0.15 -23.86
CA SER A 126 -30.00 0.19 -24.85
C SER A 126 -29.69 1.00 -26.12
N HIS A 127 -28.70 1.90 -26.07
CA HIS A 127 -28.27 2.70 -27.23
C HIS A 127 -27.21 2.05 -28.13
N LEU A 128 -26.48 1.05 -27.62
CA LEU A 128 -25.40 0.42 -28.40
C LEU A 128 -25.88 -0.72 -29.30
N VAL A 129 -27.05 -1.31 -29.03
CA VAL A 129 -27.62 -2.40 -29.86
C VAL A 129 -28.23 -1.87 -31.15
N ASN A 130 -28.55 -0.58 -31.21
CA ASN A 130 -29.17 0.02 -32.42
C ASN A 130 -28.18 0.59 -33.45
N SER A 131 -26.86 0.55 -33.16
CA SER A 131 -25.83 1.04 -34.09
C SER A 131 -25.19 -0.05 -34.97
N PHE A 132 -25.63 -1.30 -34.84
CA PHE A 132 -25.18 -2.44 -35.66
C PHE A 132 -26.31 -3.08 -36.49
N ARG A 133 -27.22 -2.25 -36.99
CA ARG A 133 -28.15 -2.65 -38.05
C ARG A 133 -27.92 -1.83 -39.31
#